data_1320dd0fa8ff6a3c09cab3dbbbf8ff90
#
_entry.id   1320dd0fa8ff6a3c09cab3dbbbf8ff90
#
_cell.length_a   1.000
_cell.length_b   1.000
_cell.length_c   1.000
_cell.angle_alpha   90.00
_cell.angle_beta   90.00
_cell.angle_gamma   90.00
#
_symmetry.space_group_name_H-M   'P 1'
#
loop_
_entity.id
_entity.type
_entity.pdbx_description
1 polymer ?
#
loop_
_entity_poly.entity_id
_entity_poly.type
_entity_poly.pdbx_seq_one_letter_code
_entity_poly.pdbx_strand_id
1 'polypeptide(L)'
;LGLVGSEMCIRDRYNLGAIITVFDQKTEAELNEEALENVKAKGFNIITGKECLKEVQGFDIIFRSPSALPTIPELVEEVERGAILTSEIEMLLKLAPCKVIGVTGTEGKTTTTSIIADIIKKAGYNCYLGGNIGKPIFVEIDNIKPEDVIVIELSSFQLMDMDVSPEISIVTNIYPDHLNVHKSYEEYQDAKKNIFKYQTENGLLILNKDNDITYSFSKEANGKVILFSSKEKLENGYIYDRDDETIKFCKDGIRRHILKRTDIKLRGIHNYENICAALAATAPLVSIEKQTEAIKSFNGVEHRLEFVRELDGVKYYNDSIGTSPASTIAGLNAFDENIILLAGGSDKGLDYKEVGENIARKVGILILTGPTAEKIEDATLKAKNGENVKIYHCENLKEAVELSKNVSTPGDVVLLSPASASSVSYTHLRAH
;
A
#
# COMPACT_ATOMS: atom_id res chain seq x y z
N LEU A 1 -5.21 -0.52 -18.87
CA LEU A 1 -6.19 -1.45 -18.30
C LEU A 1 -5.60 -2.85 -18.36
N GLY A 2 -5.37 -3.49 -17.22
CA GLY A 2 -5.00 -4.91 -17.18
C GLY A 2 -6.28 -5.73 -17.20
N LEU A 3 -6.51 -6.52 -18.24
CA LEU A 3 -7.64 -7.43 -18.38
C LEU A 3 -7.81 -8.45 -17.22
N VAL A 4 -6.77 -8.66 -16.41
CA VAL A 4 -6.70 -9.75 -15.42
C VAL A 4 -7.68 -9.59 -14.24
N GLY A 5 -8.11 -8.37 -13.89
CA GLY A 5 -9.09 -8.13 -12.81
C GLY A 5 -10.54 -8.03 -13.28
N SER A 6 -10.75 -7.72 -14.57
CA SER A 6 -12.08 -7.51 -15.14
C SER A 6 -12.78 -8.80 -15.61
N GLU A 7 -12.03 -9.86 -15.92
CA GLU A 7 -12.57 -11.10 -16.51
C GLU A 7 -13.66 -11.78 -15.67
N MET A 8 -13.50 -11.77 -14.35
CA MET A 8 -14.43 -12.49 -13.46
C MET A 8 -15.67 -11.65 -13.13
N CYS A 9 -15.55 -10.33 -12.98
CA CYS A 9 -16.69 -9.42 -12.85
C CYS A 9 -17.60 -9.41 -14.10
N ILE A 10 -16.98 -9.63 -15.25
CA ILE A 10 -17.62 -9.75 -16.55
C ILE A 10 -18.45 -11.04 -16.64
N ARG A 11 -17.94 -12.17 -16.14
CA ARG A 11 -18.58 -13.48 -16.24
C ARG A 11 -19.96 -13.54 -15.58
N ASP A 12 -20.10 -12.99 -14.40
CA ASP A 12 -21.34 -13.11 -13.62
C ASP A 12 -22.45 -12.26 -14.19
N ARG A 13 -22.13 -11.10 -14.78
CA ARG A 13 -23.11 -10.25 -15.48
C ARG A 13 -23.54 -10.82 -16.81
N TYR A 14 -22.66 -11.48 -17.54
CA TYR A 14 -23.01 -12.22 -18.75
C TYR A 14 -24.07 -13.27 -18.47
N ASN A 15 -23.95 -14.00 -17.37
CA ASN A 15 -24.93 -14.99 -16.93
C ASN A 15 -26.32 -14.37 -16.60
N LEU A 16 -26.36 -13.07 -16.31
CA LEU A 16 -27.57 -12.29 -16.09
C LEU A 16 -28.12 -11.63 -17.37
N GLY A 17 -27.51 -11.89 -18.53
CA GLY A 17 -27.93 -11.39 -19.83
C GLY A 17 -27.43 -9.99 -20.20
N ALA A 18 -26.40 -9.46 -19.53
CA ALA A 18 -25.80 -8.18 -19.88
C ALA A 18 -25.01 -8.28 -21.21
N ILE A 19 -25.12 -7.24 -22.04
CA ILE A 19 -24.27 -7.03 -23.22
C ILE A 19 -22.99 -6.34 -22.74
N ILE A 20 -21.85 -7.00 -22.92
CA ILE A 20 -20.57 -6.54 -22.37
C ILE A 20 -19.64 -6.09 -23.47
N THR A 21 -19.09 -4.90 -23.32
CA THR A 21 -18.03 -4.36 -24.18
C THR A 21 -16.81 -4.00 -23.31
N VAL A 22 -15.65 -4.49 -23.69
CA VAL A 22 -14.38 -4.24 -23.01
C VAL A 22 -13.59 -3.19 -23.79
N PHE A 23 -13.12 -2.17 -23.12
CA PHE A 23 -12.30 -1.10 -23.68
C PHE A 23 -10.88 -1.18 -23.12
N ASP A 24 -9.85 -1.16 -23.99
CA ASP A 24 -8.47 -1.06 -23.57
C ASP A 24 -7.66 -0.14 -24.53
N GLN A 25 -6.88 0.79 -23.95
CA GLN A 25 -6.06 1.72 -24.73
C GLN A 25 -4.86 1.05 -25.43
N LYS A 26 -4.48 -0.15 -24.98
CA LYS A 26 -3.49 -0.98 -25.69
C LYS A 26 -4.11 -1.56 -26.93
N THR A 27 -3.28 -1.83 -27.92
CA THR A 27 -3.70 -2.62 -29.08
C THR A 27 -3.83 -4.10 -28.71
N GLU A 28 -4.55 -4.90 -29.51
CA GLU A 28 -4.67 -6.35 -29.26
C GLU A 28 -3.31 -7.06 -29.16
N ALA A 29 -2.32 -6.60 -29.93
CA ALA A 29 -0.96 -7.15 -29.92
C ALA A 29 -0.17 -6.87 -28.61
N GLU A 30 -0.58 -5.86 -27.86
CA GLU A 30 0.04 -5.48 -26.58
C GLU A 30 -0.68 -6.09 -25.37
N LEU A 31 -1.83 -6.73 -25.58
CA LEU A 31 -2.62 -7.39 -24.55
C LEU A 31 -2.07 -8.79 -24.26
N ASN A 32 -2.38 -9.30 -23.06
CA ASN A 32 -2.09 -10.69 -22.73
C ASN A 32 -2.96 -11.59 -23.61
N GLU A 33 -2.33 -12.51 -24.35
CA GLU A 33 -2.97 -13.37 -25.32
C GLU A 33 -4.04 -14.28 -24.69
N GLU A 34 -3.75 -14.87 -23.54
CA GLU A 34 -4.68 -15.75 -22.81
C GLU A 34 -5.92 -14.98 -22.33
N ALA A 35 -5.72 -13.77 -21.81
CA ALA A 35 -6.81 -12.90 -21.38
C ALA A 35 -7.69 -12.46 -22.57
N LEU A 36 -7.08 -12.11 -23.70
CA LEU A 36 -7.79 -11.73 -24.92
C LEU A 36 -8.61 -12.89 -25.48
N GLU A 37 -8.04 -14.10 -25.56
CA GLU A 37 -8.74 -15.30 -25.98
C GLU A 37 -9.93 -15.63 -25.08
N ASN A 38 -9.76 -15.53 -23.75
CA ASN A 38 -10.83 -15.74 -22.79
C ASN A 38 -12.01 -14.79 -22.98
N VAL A 39 -11.74 -13.51 -23.25
CA VAL A 39 -12.77 -12.50 -23.50
C VAL A 39 -13.48 -12.77 -24.82
N LYS A 40 -12.73 -13.10 -25.88
CA LYS A 40 -13.28 -13.46 -27.22
C LYS A 40 -14.11 -14.74 -27.17
N ALA A 41 -13.66 -15.76 -26.45
CA ALA A 41 -14.37 -17.04 -26.32
C ALA A 41 -15.75 -16.89 -25.66
N LYS A 42 -15.93 -15.86 -24.82
CA LYS A 42 -17.20 -15.52 -24.18
C LYS A 42 -18.14 -14.67 -25.07
N GLY A 43 -17.70 -14.29 -26.25
CA GLY A 43 -18.48 -13.50 -27.19
C GLY A 43 -18.64 -12.01 -26.80
N PHE A 44 -17.75 -11.47 -25.97
CA PHE A 44 -17.79 -10.07 -25.59
C PHE A 44 -17.26 -9.17 -26.71
N ASN A 45 -17.80 -7.97 -26.83
CA ASN A 45 -17.25 -6.95 -27.70
C ASN A 45 -15.95 -6.43 -27.12
N ILE A 46 -14.93 -6.21 -27.96
CA ILE A 46 -13.64 -5.68 -27.54
C ILE A 46 -13.29 -4.51 -28.45
N ILE A 47 -13.01 -3.37 -27.86
CA ILE A 47 -12.59 -2.15 -28.55
C ILE A 47 -11.23 -1.74 -27.97
N THR A 48 -10.19 -1.74 -28.81
CA THR A 48 -8.81 -1.53 -28.38
C THR A 48 -8.15 -0.36 -29.11
N GLY A 49 -7.06 0.14 -28.51
CA GLY A 49 -6.26 1.22 -29.07
C GLY A 49 -6.48 2.56 -28.38
N LYS A 50 -5.61 3.51 -28.66
CA LYS A 50 -5.55 4.82 -27.96
C LYS A 50 -6.84 5.63 -28.00
N GLU A 51 -7.65 5.44 -29.02
CA GLU A 51 -8.90 6.18 -29.25
C GLU A 51 -10.14 5.39 -28.83
N CYS A 52 -9.99 4.22 -28.20
CA CYS A 52 -11.10 3.33 -27.85
C CYS A 52 -12.18 4.03 -27.01
N LEU A 53 -11.83 5.00 -26.17
CA LEU A 53 -12.79 5.70 -25.32
C LEU A 53 -13.78 6.57 -26.13
N LYS A 54 -13.46 6.97 -27.36
CA LYS A 54 -14.39 7.69 -28.26
C LYS A 54 -15.62 6.83 -28.64
N GLU A 55 -15.49 5.52 -28.52
CA GLU A 55 -16.57 4.57 -28.79
C GLU A 55 -17.43 4.26 -27.55
N VAL A 56 -17.15 4.90 -26.41
CA VAL A 56 -17.92 4.74 -25.17
C VAL A 56 -19.20 5.57 -25.31
N GLN A 57 -20.25 4.96 -25.88
CA GLN A 57 -21.56 5.61 -26.08
C GLN A 57 -22.70 4.64 -25.87
N GLY A 58 -23.74 5.09 -25.14
CA GLY A 58 -24.99 4.36 -24.96
C GLY A 58 -24.92 3.19 -23.99
N PHE A 59 -24.06 3.25 -23.01
CA PHE A 59 -23.94 2.24 -21.96
C PHE A 59 -24.77 2.62 -20.74
N ASP A 60 -25.44 1.65 -20.13
CA ASP A 60 -26.21 1.85 -18.88
C ASP A 60 -25.26 1.94 -17.68
N ILE A 61 -24.20 1.12 -17.66
CA ILE A 61 -23.23 1.05 -16.56
C ILE A 61 -21.81 0.95 -17.12
N ILE A 62 -20.93 1.79 -16.61
CA ILE A 62 -19.51 1.83 -16.98
C ILE A 62 -18.66 1.49 -15.75
N PHE A 63 -17.90 0.39 -15.83
CA PHE A 63 -16.91 0.02 -14.84
C PHE A 63 -15.56 0.58 -15.23
N ARG A 64 -15.09 1.61 -14.53
CA ARG A 64 -13.77 2.16 -14.76
C ARG A 64 -12.69 1.42 -13.94
N SER A 65 -11.50 1.30 -14.51
CA SER A 65 -10.30 0.97 -13.75
C SER A 65 -9.75 2.22 -13.05
N PRO A 66 -8.92 2.07 -12.00
CA PRO A 66 -8.30 3.21 -11.31
C PRO A 66 -7.47 4.14 -12.22
N SER A 67 -6.93 3.62 -13.31
CA SER A 67 -6.18 4.39 -14.30
C SER A 67 -7.04 5.22 -15.26
N ALA A 68 -8.32 4.87 -15.42
CA ALA A 68 -9.29 5.65 -16.18
C ALA A 68 -9.91 6.69 -15.25
N LEU A 69 -9.42 7.93 -15.30
CA LEU A 69 -9.90 9.00 -14.43
C LEU A 69 -11.38 9.31 -14.72
N PRO A 70 -12.21 9.59 -13.69
CA PRO A 70 -13.63 9.92 -13.87
C PRO A 70 -13.84 11.24 -14.61
N THR A 71 -12.80 12.04 -14.75
CA THR A 71 -12.81 13.34 -15.45
C THR A 71 -12.53 13.23 -16.95
N ILE A 72 -12.38 12.02 -17.49
CA ILE A 72 -12.24 11.79 -18.95
C ILE A 72 -13.52 12.28 -19.64
N PRO A 73 -13.42 13.16 -20.67
CA PRO A 73 -14.59 13.79 -21.27
C PRO A 73 -15.65 12.80 -21.73
N GLU A 74 -15.26 11.70 -22.37
CA GLU A 74 -16.16 10.67 -22.87
C GLU A 74 -16.95 9.99 -21.74
N LEU A 75 -16.31 9.78 -20.57
CA LEU A 75 -17.00 9.21 -19.40
C LEU A 75 -17.95 10.24 -18.78
N VAL A 76 -17.56 11.51 -18.72
CA VAL A 76 -18.42 12.59 -18.21
C VAL A 76 -19.67 12.73 -19.09
N GLU A 77 -19.50 12.72 -20.42
CA GLU A 77 -20.63 12.79 -21.35
C GLU A 77 -21.61 11.63 -21.18
N GLU A 78 -21.13 10.41 -20.94
CA GLU A 78 -22.00 9.26 -20.71
C GLU A 78 -22.76 9.35 -19.37
N VAL A 79 -22.10 9.83 -18.31
CA VAL A 79 -22.75 10.11 -17.02
C VAL A 79 -23.85 11.17 -17.19
N GLU A 80 -23.62 12.24 -17.96
CA GLU A 80 -24.61 13.26 -18.26
C GLU A 80 -25.80 12.72 -19.09
N ARG A 81 -25.57 11.66 -19.88
CA ARG A 81 -26.65 10.94 -20.61
C ARG A 81 -27.41 9.95 -19.70
N GLY A 82 -26.95 9.71 -18.48
CA GLY A 82 -27.62 8.86 -17.50
C GLY A 82 -26.92 7.52 -17.22
N ALA A 83 -25.73 7.28 -17.77
CA ALA A 83 -24.96 6.09 -17.43
C ALA A 83 -24.46 6.12 -15.98
N ILE A 84 -24.41 4.96 -15.34
CA ILE A 84 -23.82 4.81 -14.01
C ILE A 84 -22.33 4.56 -14.18
N LEU A 85 -21.49 5.50 -13.76
CA LEU A 85 -20.05 5.31 -13.65
C LEU A 85 -19.74 4.71 -12.28
N THR A 86 -19.05 3.59 -12.25
CA THR A 86 -18.69 2.88 -11.01
C THR A 86 -17.36 2.17 -11.14
N SER A 87 -16.92 1.51 -10.07
CA SER A 87 -15.72 0.67 -10.04
C SER A 87 -16.00 -0.68 -9.38
N GLU A 88 -15.08 -1.62 -9.55
CA GLU A 88 -15.14 -2.92 -8.88
C GLU A 88 -15.20 -2.75 -7.35
N ILE A 89 -14.37 -1.87 -6.80
CA ILE A 89 -14.28 -1.62 -5.36
C ILE A 89 -15.54 -0.96 -4.82
N GLU A 90 -16.11 -0.01 -5.55
CA GLU A 90 -17.35 0.64 -5.15
C GLU A 90 -18.51 -0.35 -5.10
N MET A 91 -18.62 -1.20 -6.12
CA MET A 91 -19.64 -2.26 -6.15
C MET A 91 -19.41 -3.31 -5.07
N LEU A 92 -18.15 -3.65 -4.76
CA LEU A 92 -17.82 -4.51 -3.62
C LEU A 92 -18.37 -3.91 -2.31
N LEU A 93 -18.13 -2.62 -2.06
CA LEU A 93 -18.63 -1.94 -0.85
C LEU A 93 -20.15 -1.86 -0.78
N LYS A 94 -20.83 -1.65 -1.92
CA LYS A 94 -22.28 -1.59 -1.98
C LYS A 94 -22.95 -2.94 -1.78
N LEU A 95 -22.30 -4.04 -2.16
CA LEU A 95 -22.89 -5.39 -2.18
C LEU A 95 -22.36 -6.32 -1.09
N ALA A 96 -21.26 -5.97 -0.42
CA ALA A 96 -20.67 -6.81 0.61
C ALA A 96 -21.65 -7.08 1.76
N PRO A 97 -21.96 -8.36 2.08
CA PRO A 97 -22.87 -8.70 3.16
C PRO A 97 -22.25 -8.61 4.55
N CYS A 98 -20.94 -8.37 4.63
CA CYS A 98 -20.12 -8.44 5.84
C CYS A 98 -19.42 -7.11 6.13
N LYS A 99 -18.71 -7.05 7.26
CA LYS A 99 -17.94 -5.86 7.66
C LYS A 99 -16.75 -5.62 6.71
N VAL A 100 -16.61 -4.36 6.30
CA VAL A 100 -15.48 -3.92 5.48
C VAL A 100 -14.61 -2.95 6.26
N ILE A 101 -13.30 -3.22 6.28
CA ILE A 101 -12.26 -2.36 6.85
C ILE A 101 -11.45 -1.79 5.69
N GLY A 102 -11.49 -0.48 5.50
CA GLY A 102 -10.77 0.22 4.44
C GLY A 102 -9.58 1.00 4.98
N VAL A 103 -8.45 0.93 4.29
CA VAL A 103 -7.21 1.63 4.66
C VAL A 103 -6.74 2.50 3.50
N THR A 104 -6.57 3.80 3.75
CA THR A 104 -5.93 4.73 2.82
C THR A 104 -4.85 5.56 3.52
N GLY A 105 -4.16 6.37 2.76
CA GLY A 105 -3.09 7.27 3.21
C GLY A 105 -2.03 7.40 2.12
N THR A 106 -1.00 8.20 2.38
CA THR A 106 0.16 8.26 1.49
C THR A 106 1.08 7.08 1.74
N GLU A 107 1.52 6.88 2.98
CA GLU A 107 2.40 5.80 3.41
C GLU A 107 1.72 4.87 4.42
N GLY A 108 2.24 3.64 4.59
CA GLY A 108 1.79 2.71 5.63
C GLY A 108 0.52 1.90 5.29
N LYS A 109 -0.17 2.16 4.18
CA LYS A 109 -1.40 1.46 3.77
C LYS A 109 -1.22 -0.07 3.78
N THR A 110 -0.28 -0.57 3.00
CA THR A 110 -0.06 -2.02 2.81
C THR A 110 0.27 -2.73 4.12
N THR A 111 1.14 -2.12 4.93
CA THR A 111 1.52 -2.68 6.23
C THR A 111 0.32 -2.73 7.17
N THR A 112 -0.43 -1.62 7.30
CA THR A 112 -1.62 -1.55 8.15
C THR A 112 -2.68 -2.57 7.71
N THR A 113 -2.98 -2.63 6.40
CA THR A 113 -3.93 -3.58 5.82
C THR A 113 -3.53 -5.02 6.09
N SER A 114 -2.24 -5.34 5.94
CA SER A 114 -1.72 -6.70 6.17
C SER A 114 -1.76 -7.09 7.65
N ILE A 115 -1.42 -6.17 8.57
CA ILE A 115 -1.54 -6.42 10.01
C ILE A 115 -3.00 -6.68 10.40
N ILE A 116 -3.95 -5.87 9.91
CA ILE A 116 -5.38 -6.06 10.16
C ILE A 116 -5.83 -7.44 9.67
N ALA A 117 -5.48 -7.79 8.44
CA ALA A 117 -5.87 -9.08 7.86
C ALA A 117 -5.29 -10.28 8.65
N ASP A 118 -4.04 -10.18 9.13
CA ASP A 118 -3.41 -11.20 9.96
C ASP A 118 -4.11 -11.34 11.33
N ILE A 119 -4.45 -10.23 11.97
CA ILE A 119 -5.22 -10.22 13.23
C ILE A 119 -6.58 -10.90 13.04
N ILE A 120 -7.32 -10.52 12.00
CA ILE A 120 -8.66 -11.07 11.70
C ILE A 120 -8.58 -12.57 11.43
N LYS A 121 -7.63 -13.02 10.59
CA LYS A 121 -7.42 -14.45 10.29
C LYS A 121 -7.05 -15.26 11.53
N LYS A 122 -6.12 -14.78 12.35
CA LYS A 122 -5.69 -15.46 13.58
C LYS A 122 -6.79 -15.44 14.67
N ALA A 123 -7.69 -14.47 14.61
CA ALA A 123 -8.88 -14.48 15.47
C ALA A 123 -9.93 -15.54 15.07
N GLY A 124 -9.79 -16.16 13.87
CA GLY A 124 -10.65 -17.24 13.39
C GLY A 124 -11.70 -16.79 12.40
N TYR A 125 -11.67 -15.55 11.91
CA TYR A 125 -12.54 -15.09 10.84
C TYR A 125 -12.01 -15.51 9.47
N ASN A 126 -12.90 -15.79 8.53
CA ASN A 126 -12.57 -15.80 7.13
C ASN A 126 -12.36 -14.35 6.66
N CYS A 127 -11.19 -14.08 6.10
CA CYS A 127 -10.74 -12.71 5.77
C CYS A 127 -10.35 -12.61 4.31
N TYR A 128 -11.05 -11.76 3.58
CA TYR A 128 -10.73 -11.40 2.20
C TYR A 128 -9.86 -10.14 2.20
N LEU A 129 -8.67 -10.27 1.61
CA LEU A 129 -7.69 -9.18 1.52
C LEU A 129 -7.50 -8.75 0.08
N GLY A 130 -7.70 -7.47 -0.22
CA GLY A 130 -7.55 -6.96 -1.59
C GLY A 130 -7.57 -5.43 -1.71
N GLY A 131 -8.07 -4.95 -2.84
CA GLY A 131 -8.06 -3.53 -3.21
C GLY A 131 -6.84 -3.17 -4.07
N ASN A 132 -6.06 -2.18 -3.68
CA ASN A 132 -4.82 -1.80 -4.37
C ASN A 132 -3.69 -2.86 -4.22
N ILE A 133 -3.92 -3.87 -3.43
CA ILE A 133 -3.03 -5.03 -3.19
C ILE A 133 -3.83 -6.33 -3.27
N GLY A 134 -3.13 -7.46 -3.39
CA GLY A 134 -3.75 -8.78 -3.33
C GLY A 134 -4.52 -9.15 -4.60
N LYS A 135 -5.61 -9.91 -4.41
CA LYS A 135 -6.46 -10.39 -5.50
C LYS A 135 -7.76 -9.59 -5.58
N PRO A 136 -8.38 -9.49 -6.77
CA PRO A 136 -9.73 -8.94 -6.90
C PRO A 136 -10.71 -9.70 -5.99
N ILE A 137 -11.39 -8.98 -5.07
CA ILE A 137 -12.31 -9.62 -4.11
C ILE A 137 -13.71 -9.75 -4.69
N PHE A 138 -14.11 -8.82 -5.56
CA PHE A 138 -15.47 -8.77 -6.09
C PHE A 138 -15.90 -10.06 -6.81
N VAL A 139 -14.92 -10.80 -7.34
CA VAL A 139 -15.15 -12.10 -7.97
C VAL A 139 -15.65 -13.18 -6.99
N GLU A 140 -15.41 -12.99 -5.71
CA GLU A 140 -15.83 -13.88 -4.64
C GLU A 140 -17.12 -13.42 -3.95
N ILE A 141 -17.80 -12.38 -4.46
CA ILE A 141 -18.92 -11.73 -3.77
C ILE A 141 -20.03 -12.71 -3.37
N ASP A 142 -20.33 -13.69 -4.23
CA ASP A 142 -21.35 -14.71 -3.97
C ASP A 142 -20.94 -15.73 -2.89
N ASN A 143 -19.64 -15.83 -2.59
CA ASN A 143 -19.10 -16.73 -1.58
C ASN A 143 -18.92 -16.04 -0.21
N ILE A 144 -18.97 -14.72 -0.17
CA ILE A 144 -18.78 -13.93 1.05
C ILE A 144 -20.00 -14.00 1.94
N LYS A 145 -19.82 -14.33 3.21
CA LYS A 145 -20.86 -14.48 4.22
C LYS A 145 -20.90 -13.31 5.19
N PRO A 146 -22.03 -13.06 5.86
CA PRO A 146 -22.17 -11.97 6.84
C PRO A 146 -21.17 -12.01 8.01
N GLU A 147 -20.68 -13.20 8.38
CA GLU A 147 -19.68 -13.41 9.44
C GLU A 147 -18.24 -13.19 8.99
N ASP A 148 -17.99 -13.10 7.69
CA ASP A 148 -16.66 -12.84 7.12
C ASP A 148 -16.23 -11.38 7.34
N VAL A 149 -14.99 -11.08 7.02
CA VAL A 149 -14.45 -9.72 7.08
C VAL A 149 -13.68 -9.42 5.80
N ILE A 150 -13.95 -8.28 5.19
CA ILE A 150 -13.19 -7.77 4.06
C ILE A 150 -12.22 -6.70 4.57
N VAL A 151 -10.96 -6.79 4.17
CA VAL A 151 -9.92 -5.78 4.47
C VAL A 151 -9.34 -5.30 3.15
N ILE A 152 -9.49 -4.00 2.86
CA ILE A 152 -9.08 -3.43 1.57
C ILE A 152 -8.13 -2.25 1.72
N GLU A 153 -7.09 -2.26 0.88
CA GLU A 153 -6.25 -1.08 0.65
C GLU A 153 -6.87 -0.22 -0.44
N LEU A 154 -7.01 1.09 -0.20
CA LEU A 154 -7.62 2.02 -1.14
C LEU A 154 -6.65 3.14 -1.54
N SER A 155 -6.39 3.26 -2.83
CA SER A 155 -5.66 4.38 -3.43
C SER A 155 -6.55 5.62 -3.59
N SER A 156 -5.96 6.80 -3.79
CA SER A 156 -6.72 8.01 -4.11
C SER A 156 -7.50 7.88 -5.42
N PHE A 157 -6.96 7.15 -6.40
CA PHE A 157 -7.61 6.91 -7.69
C PHE A 157 -8.86 6.04 -7.60
N GLN A 158 -8.86 5.07 -6.69
CA GLN A 158 -10.04 4.26 -6.40
C GLN A 158 -11.10 5.04 -5.65
N LEU A 159 -10.69 5.94 -4.75
CA LEU A 159 -11.58 6.74 -3.91
C LEU A 159 -12.18 7.96 -4.63
N MET A 160 -11.60 8.40 -5.76
CA MET A 160 -11.83 9.73 -6.37
C MET A 160 -13.30 10.05 -6.64
N ASP A 161 -14.10 9.06 -7.06
CA ASP A 161 -15.51 9.19 -7.41
C ASP A 161 -16.46 8.27 -6.59
N MET A 162 -15.92 7.62 -5.56
CA MET A 162 -16.74 6.75 -4.70
C MET A 162 -17.77 7.53 -3.91
N ASP A 163 -19.01 7.01 -3.88
CA ASP A 163 -20.13 7.53 -3.12
C ASP A 163 -20.53 6.64 -1.93
N VAL A 164 -19.69 5.68 -1.57
CA VAL A 164 -19.85 4.75 -0.45
C VAL A 164 -18.56 4.63 0.33
N SER A 165 -18.63 4.46 1.64
CA SER A 165 -17.48 4.31 2.52
C SER A 165 -17.53 2.99 3.29
N PRO A 166 -16.35 2.35 3.60
CA PRO A 166 -16.30 1.22 4.52
C PRO A 166 -16.85 1.57 5.91
N GLU A 167 -17.40 0.59 6.61
CA GLU A 167 -17.89 0.76 8.00
C GLU A 167 -16.74 1.17 8.94
N ILE A 168 -15.54 0.61 8.74
CA ILE A 168 -14.33 0.96 9.49
C ILE A 168 -13.31 1.51 8.50
N SER A 169 -12.87 2.74 8.72
CA SER A 169 -11.96 3.46 7.82
C SER A 169 -10.73 3.95 8.55
N ILE A 170 -9.57 3.81 7.91
CA ILE A 170 -8.28 4.27 8.43
C ILE A 170 -7.65 5.24 7.44
N VAL A 171 -7.15 6.38 7.93
CA VAL A 171 -6.26 7.26 7.18
C VAL A 171 -4.94 7.35 7.93
N THR A 172 -3.90 6.73 7.37
CA THR A 172 -2.59 6.60 8.03
C THR A 172 -1.84 7.92 8.10
N ASN A 173 -1.74 8.63 6.99
CA ASN A 173 -1.11 9.96 6.85
C ASN A 173 -1.45 10.54 5.47
N ILE A 174 -1.28 11.84 5.33
CA ILE A 174 -1.44 12.56 4.05
C ILE A 174 -0.21 13.46 3.85
N TYR A 175 0.53 13.19 2.78
CA TYR A 175 1.65 14.00 2.28
C TYR A 175 1.46 14.23 0.78
N PRO A 176 2.07 15.27 0.18
CA PRO A 176 2.01 15.49 -1.25
C PRO A 176 2.51 14.29 -2.04
N ASP A 177 1.64 13.74 -2.88
CA ASP A 177 1.93 12.60 -3.76
C ASP A 177 0.99 12.62 -4.96
N HIS A 178 1.39 11.99 -6.08
CA HIS A 178 0.60 11.89 -7.29
C HIS A 178 0.09 13.23 -7.87
N LEU A 179 0.78 14.36 -7.62
CA LEU A 179 0.41 15.69 -8.12
C LEU A 179 0.60 15.86 -9.64
N ASN A 180 1.18 14.88 -10.29
CA ASN A 180 1.23 14.77 -11.74
C ASN A 180 -0.10 14.27 -12.34
N VAL A 181 -1.03 13.78 -11.54
CA VAL A 181 -2.33 13.25 -11.96
C VAL A 181 -3.48 14.01 -11.31
N HIS A 182 -3.44 14.22 -9.98
CA HIS A 182 -4.38 15.11 -9.30
C HIS A 182 -4.10 16.57 -9.68
N LYS A 183 -5.16 17.34 -9.93
CA LYS A 183 -5.06 18.76 -10.32
C LYS A 183 -4.44 19.64 -9.22
N SER A 184 -4.60 19.24 -7.96
CA SER A 184 -4.04 19.92 -6.81
C SER A 184 -3.86 18.97 -5.61
N TYR A 185 -3.16 19.44 -4.59
CA TYR A 185 -3.01 18.70 -3.34
C TYR A 185 -4.33 18.61 -2.56
N GLU A 186 -5.20 19.59 -2.70
CA GLU A 186 -6.55 19.56 -2.14
C GLU A 186 -7.40 18.47 -2.80
N GLU A 187 -7.38 18.35 -4.12
CA GLU A 187 -8.08 17.27 -4.83
C GLU A 187 -7.61 15.88 -4.36
N TYR A 188 -6.30 15.71 -4.14
CA TYR A 188 -5.75 14.47 -3.58
C TYR A 188 -6.27 14.17 -2.18
N GLN A 189 -6.36 15.20 -1.31
CA GLN A 189 -6.94 15.07 0.03
C GLN A 189 -8.43 14.73 -0.03
N ASP A 190 -9.18 15.45 -0.85
CA ASP A 190 -10.63 15.26 -1.01
C ASP A 190 -10.96 13.87 -1.55
N ALA A 191 -10.19 13.37 -2.51
CA ALA A 191 -10.33 11.99 -2.98
C ALA A 191 -10.19 10.99 -1.81
N LYS A 192 -9.21 11.19 -0.92
CA LYS A 192 -9.02 10.30 0.24
C LYS A 192 -10.09 10.44 1.31
N LYS A 193 -10.74 11.60 1.44
CA LYS A 193 -11.88 11.79 2.36
C LYS A 193 -13.07 10.89 2.01
N ASN A 194 -13.22 10.46 0.75
CA ASN A 194 -14.30 9.58 0.36
C ASN A 194 -14.27 8.22 1.07
N ILE A 195 -13.14 7.85 1.71
CA ILE A 195 -13.07 6.64 2.55
C ILE A 195 -14.00 6.73 3.79
N PHE A 196 -14.34 7.92 4.26
CA PHE A 196 -15.19 8.10 5.45
C PHE A 196 -16.38 9.05 5.24
N LYS A 197 -16.37 9.83 4.16
CA LYS A 197 -17.37 10.87 3.89
C LYS A 197 -18.79 10.37 3.90
N TYR A 198 -19.00 9.14 3.46
CA TYR A 198 -20.32 8.50 3.35
C TYR A 198 -20.61 7.54 4.51
N GLN A 199 -19.79 7.54 5.58
CA GLN A 199 -20.08 6.78 6.78
C GLN A 199 -21.31 7.35 7.49
N THR A 200 -22.08 6.44 8.13
CA THR A 200 -23.17 6.82 9.05
C THR A 200 -22.62 7.07 10.45
N GLU A 201 -23.49 7.43 11.40
CA GLU A 201 -23.16 7.58 12.83
C GLU A 201 -22.57 6.31 13.47
N ASN A 202 -22.82 5.13 12.89
CA ASN A 202 -22.27 3.85 13.33
C ASN A 202 -20.87 3.58 12.76
N GLY A 203 -20.39 4.41 11.86
CA GLY A 203 -19.06 4.28 11.25
C GLY A 203 -17.94 4.53 12.25
N LEU A 204 -16.78 3.94 11.98
CA LEU A 204 -15.55 4.12 12.76
C LEU A 204 -14.46 4.68 11.87
N LEU A 205 -13.97 5.87 12.22
CA LEU A 205 -12.84 6.53 11.54
C LEU A 205 -11.62 6.54 12.44
N ILE A 206 -10.49 6.02 11.94
CA ILE A 206 -9.23 5.95 12.66
C ILE A 206 -8.22 6.89 11.97
N LEU A 207 -7.68 7.84 12.74
CA LEU A 207 -6.85 8.93 12.22
C LEU A 207 -5.53 9.08 12.96
N ASN A 208 -4.49 9.43 12.22
CA ASN A 208 -3.20 9.80 12.77
C ASN A 208 -3.25 11.23 13.34
N LYS A 209 -3.06 11.36 14.64
CA LYS A 209 -3.00 12.66 15.33
C LYS A 209 -1.73 13.43 15.00
N ASP A 210 -0.65 12.73 14.63
CA ASP A 210 0.67 13.31 14.35
C ASP A 210 0.78 13.93 12.94
N ASN A 211 -0.28 13.81 12.13
CA ASN A 211 -0.39 14.42 10.81
C ASN A 211 -1.57 15.41 10.82
N ASP A 212 -1.28 16.70 10.67
CA ASP A 212 -2.26 17.77 10.80
C ASP A 212 -3.45 17.62 9.85
N ILE A 213 -3.21 17.12 8.63
CA ILE A 213 -4.25 16.96 7.62
C ILE A 213 -5.19 15.84 8.05
N THR A 214 -4.66 14.65 8.40
CA THR A 214 -5.52 13.55 8.85
C THR A 214 -6.28 13.92 10.12
N TYR A 215 -5.63 14.62 11.06
CA TYR A 215 -6.30 15.10 12.27
C TYR A 215 -7.43 16.06 11.98
N SER A 216 -7.27 16.95 10.98
CA SER A 216 -8.34 17.89 10.58
C SER A 216 -9.62 17.17 10.11
N PHE A 217 -9.50 15.96 9.53
CA PHE A 217 -10.64 15.16 9.09
C PHE A 217 -11.56 14.73 10.23
N SER A 218 -11.07 14.72 11.47
CA SER A 218 -11.91 14.45 12.65
C SER A 218 -13.11 15.39 12.80
N LYS A 219 -13.03 16.59 12.23
CA LYS A 219 -14.11 17.60 12.26
C LYS A 219 -15.20 17.31 11.21
N GLU A 220 -14.90 16.48 10.22
CA GLU A 220 -15.79 16.15 9.11
C GLU A 220 -16.41 14.73 9.26
N ALA A 221 -16.00 13.99 10.30
CA ALA A 221 -16.48 12.63 10.53
C ALA A 221 -17.91 12.61 11.06
N ASN A 222 -18.77 11.78 10.48
CA ASN A 222 -20.13 11.55 10.95
C ASN A 222 -20.18 10.49 12.08
N GLY A 223 -19.26 9.54 12.07
CA GLY A 223 -19.18 8.43 13.01
C GLY A 223 -18.20 8.68 14.16
N LYS A 224 -17.87 7.61 14.85
CA LYS A 224 -16.90 7.63 15.95
C LYS A 224 -15.48 7.81 15.42
N VAL A 225 -14.72 8.70 16.04
CA VAL A 225 -13.29 8.89 15.74
C VAL A 225 -12.42 8.26 16.84
N ILE A 226 -11.42 7.48 16.41
CA ILE A 226 -10.33 7.00 17.27
C ILE A 226 -9.02 7.54 16.73
N LEU A 227 -8.21 8.12 17.59
CA LEU A 227 -6.91 8.67 17.23
C LEU A 227 -5.78 7.69 17.57
N PHE A 228 -4.70 7.74 16.78
CA PHE A 228 -3.43 7.14 17.15
C PHE A 228 -2.29 8.14 17.01
N SER A 229 -1.22 7.95 17.79
CA SER A 229 -0.05 8.84 17.80
C SER A 229 1.22 8.11 18.25
N SER A 230 2.36 8.58 17.79
CA SER A 230 3.69 8.23 18.31
C SER A 230 4.44 9.45 18.89
N LYS A 231 3.84 10.65 18.81
CA LYS A 231 4.44 11.91 19.30
C LYS A 231 3.69 12.47 20.49
N GLU A 232 2.37 12.36 20.49
CA GLU A 232 1.52 12.99 21.50
C GLU A 232 0.93 11.95 22.48
N LYS A 233 0.72 12.39 23.71
CA LYS A 233 0.02 11.60 24.74
C LYS A 233 -1.47 11.85 24.61
N LEU A 234 -2.24 10.87 24.16
CA LEU A 234 -3.69 10.97 24.00
C LEU A 234 -4.43 10.65 25.30
N GLU A 235 -5.60 11.28 25.49
CA GLU A 235 -6.58 10.89 26.53
C GLU A 235 -7.37 9.65 26.10
N ASN A 236 -7.73 9.58 24.81
CA ASN A 236 -8.46 8.45 24.20
C ASN A 236 -7.81 8.06 22.88
N GLY A 237 -7.54 6.77 22.70
CA GLY A 237 -6.95 6.22 21.47
C GLY A 237 -5.78 5.28 21.71
N TYR A 238 -4.92 5.12 20.74
CA TYR A 238 -3.75 4.25 20.78
C TYR A 238 -2.47 5.06 20.61
N ILE A 239 -1.46 4.79 21.44
CA ILE A 239 -0.18 5.49 21.34
C ILE A 239 0.99 4.51 21.32
N TYR A 240 2.04 4.85 20.55
CA TYR A 240 3.37 4.35 20.80
C TYR A 240 4.10 5.34 21.70
N ASP A 241 4.28 5.01 22.96
CA ASP A 241 5.00 5.83 23.93
C ASP A 241 6.51 5.58 23.76
N ARG A 242 7.21 6.64 23.30
CA ARG A 242 8.65 6.56 23.02
C ARG A 242 9.51 6.54 24.26
N ASP A 243 8.98 7.01 25.40
CA ASP A 243 9.73 7.12 26.65
C ASP A 243 10.00 5.72 27.24
N ASP A 244 9.04 4.81 27.11
CA ASP A 244 9.15 3.43 27.62
C ASP A 244 9.06 2.36 26.51
N GLU A 245 9.07 2.79 25.24
CA GLU A 245 9.03 1.94 24.05
C GLU A 245 7.87 0.94 24.04
N THR A 246 6.64 1.43 24.36
CA THR A 246 5.48 0.56 24.48
C THR A 246 4.28 1.08 23.69
N ILE A 247 3.45 0.16 23.19
CA ILE A 247 2.12 0.49 22.68
C ILE A 247 1.12 0.44 23.79
N LYS A 248 0.30 1.48 23.93
CA LYS A 248 -0.71 1.64 24.97
C LYS A 248 -2.08 1.97 24.38
N PHE A 249 -3.12 1.47 24.99
CA PHE A 249 -4.48 1.95 24.83
C PHE A 249 -4.79 3.00 25.89
N CYS A 250 -5.31 4.15 25.49
CA CYS A 250 -5.68 5.25 26.35
C CYS A 250 -7.22 5.37 26.38
N LYS A 251 -7.80 5.48 27.55
CA LYS A 251 -9.22 5.75 27.74
C LYS A 251 -9.39 6.62 28.99
N ASP A 252 -10.01 7.79 28.82
CA ASP A 252 -10.27 8.77 29.87
C ASP A 252 -9.01 9.11 30.70
N GLY A 253 -7.88 9.28 29.98
CA GLY A 253 -6.56 9.53 30.58
C GLY A 253 -5.86 8.29 31.18
N ILE A 254 -6.57 7.16 31.36
CA ILE A 254 -5.99 5.90 31.86
C ILE A 254 -5.27 5.19 30.71
N ARG A 255 -4.00 4.88 30.91
CA ARG A 255 -3.15 4.19 29.93
C ARG A 255 -2.95 2.74 30.30
N ARG A 256 -3.37 1.85 29.43
CA ARG A 256 -3.16 0.40 29.55
C ARG A 256 -2.07 -0.02 28.59
N HIS A 257 -1.05 -0.66 29.13
CA HIS A 257 0.02 -1.25 28.35
C HIS A 257 -0.52 -2.44 27.52
N ILE A 258 -0.14 -2.49 26.24
CA ILE A 258 -0.54 -3.56 25.31
C ILE A 258 0.69 -4.39 24.90
N LEU A 259 1.72 -3.76 24.33
CA LEU A 259 2.90 -4.42 23.75
C LEU A 259 4.17 -3.63 24.08
N LYS A 260 5.27 -4.33 24.29
CA LYS A 260 6.62 -3.74 24.29
C LYS A 260 7.21 -3.78 22.90
N ARG A 261 8.10 -2.84 22.57
CA ARG A 261 8.88 -2.87 21.33
C ARG A 261 9.58 -4.21 21.11
N THR A 262 10.11 -4.81 22.17
CA THR A 262 10.79 -6.11 22.12
C THR A 262 9.89 -7.28 21.71
N ASP A 263 8.58 -7.14 21.85
CA ASP A 263 7.59 -8.13 21.42
C ASP A 263 7.26 -8.02 19.92
N ILE A 264 7.69 -6.94 19.26
CA ILE A 264 7.30 -6.59 17.87
C ILE A 264 8.49 -6.84 16.95
N LYS A 265 8.29 -7.66 15.92
CA LYS A 265 9.32 -7.96 14.93
C LYS A 265 9.51 -6.84 13.91
N LEU A 266 8.46 -6.08 13.63
CA LEU A 266 8.52 -4.93 12.74
C LEU A 266 9.41 -3.84 13.34
N ARG A 267 10.20 -3.19 12.50
CA ARG A 267 11.11 -2.11 12.90
C ARG A 267 10.60 -0.75 12.40
N GLY A 268 10.97 0.29 13.14
CA GLY A 268 10.68 1.68 12.80
C GLY A 268 9.39 2.22 13.41
N ILE A 269 9.42 3.49 13.81
CA ILE A 269 8.31 4.18 14.49
C ILE A 269 7.04 4.16 13.64
N HIS A 270 7.17 4.34 12.32
CA HIS A 270 6.06 4.27 11.39
C HIS A 270 5.31 2.92 11.44
N ASN A 271 6.01 1.81 11.75
CA ASN A 271 5.37 0.51 11.91
C ASN A 271 4.63 0.39 13.24
N TYR A 272 5.09 1.05 14.30
CA TYR A 272 4.35 1.12 15.57
C TYR A 272 3.08 1.95 15.44
N GLU A 273 3.11 3.02 14.62
CA GLU A 273 1.91 3.77 14.21
C GLU A 273 0.93 2.89 13.42
N ASN A 274 1.42 2.12 12.44
CA ASN A 274 0.60 1.17 11.68
C ASN A 274 -0.05 0.11 12.59
N ILE A 275 0.68 -0.38 13.61
CA ILE A 275 0.14 -1.31 14.61
C ILE A 275 -0.92 -0.62 15.46
N CYS A 276 -0.72 0.61 15.91
CA CYS A 276 -1.72 1.37 16.65
C CYS A 276 -3.02 1.52 15.86
N ALA A 277 -2.92 1.85 14.57
CA ALA A 277 -4.06 1.94 13.67
C ALA A 277 -4.78 0.58 13.50
N ALA A 278 -4.02 -0.50 13.33
CA ALA A 278 -4.56 -1.85 13.17
C ALA A 278 -5.27 -2.35 14.45
N LEU A 279 -4.70 -2.08 15.64
CA LEU A 279 -5.34 -2.37 16.92
C LEU A 279 -6.68 -1.64 17.07
N ALA A 280 -6.71 -0.34 16.72
CA ALA A 280 -7.93 0.46 16.76
C ALA A 280 -9.01 -0.09 15.81
N ALA A 281 -8.63 -0.48 14.58
CA ALA A 281 -9.54 -1.00 13.57
C ALA A 281 -10.14 -2.36 13.92
N THR A 282 -9.36 -3.22 14.57
CA THR A 282 -9.78 -4.59 14.89
C THR A 282 -10.42 -4.72 16.28
N ALA A 283 -10.33 -3.70 17.13
CA ALA A 283 -10.91 -3.72 18.49
C ALA A 283 -12.42 -4.02 18.56
N PRO A 284 -13.27 -3.61 17.59
CA PRO A 284 -14.69 -3.99 17.59
C PRO A 284 -14.95 -5.49 17.35
N LEU A 285 -13.99 -6.23 16.80
CA LEU A 285 -14.14 -7.60 16.31
C LEU A 285 -13.30 -8.61 17.10
N VAL A 286 -12.16 -8.18 17.62
CA VAL A 286 -11.12 -9.07 18.17
C VAL A 286 -10.68 -8.60 19.55
N SER A 287 -10.58 -9.52 20.50
CA SER A 287 -10.09 -9.20 21.85
C SER A 287 -8.62 -8.79 21.83
N ILE A 288 -8.20 -8.00 22.80
CA ILE A 288 -6.84 -7.46 22.88
C ILE A 288 -5.79 -8.56 22.99
N GLU A 289 -6.10 -9.67 23.64
CA GLU A 289 -5.22 -10.82 23.78
C GLU A 289 -4.90 -11.44 22.42
N LYS A 290 -5.93 -11.69 21.61
CA LYS A 290 -5.76 -12.23 20.24
C LYS A 290 -5.05 -11.23 19.32
N GLN A 291 -5.35 -9.92 19.44
CA GLN A 291 -4.64 -8.88 18.69
C GLN A 291 -3.14 -8.89 19.02
N THR A 292 -2.78 -8.94 20.31
CA THR A 292 -1.38 -8.94 20.75
C THR A 292 -0.64 -10.20 20.32
N GLU A 293 -1.27 -11.37 20.38
CA GLU A 293 -0.71 -12.64 19.91
C GLU A 293 -0.41 -12.57 18.39
N ALA A 294 -1.35 -12.07 17.62
CA ALA A 294 -1.18 -11.89 16.18
C ALA A 294 0.00 -10.97 15.86
N ILE A 295 0.09 -9.81 16.51
CA ILE A 295 1.16 -8.84 16.28
C ILE A 295 2.53 -9.41 16.67
N LYS A 296 2.67 -10.13 17.78
CA LYS A 296 3.92 -10.78 18.20
C LYS A 296 4.44 -11.78 17.16
N SER A 297 3.54 -12.45 16.48
CA SER A 297 3.87 -13.45 15.45
C SER A 297 3.96 -12.89 14.04
N PHE A 298 3.55 -11.63 13.80
CA PHE A 298 3.58 -11.01 12.48
C PHE A 298 5.00 -10.72 12.03
N ASN A 299 5.40 -11.29 10.89
CA ASN A 299 6.77 -11.20 10.36
C ASN A 299 7.02 -10.00 9.42
N GLY A 300 6.00 -9.19 9.16
CA GLY A 300 6.06 -8.11 8.17
C GLY A 300 5.33 -8.44 6.87
N VAL A 301 5.39 -7.49 5.95
CA VAL A 301 4.84 -7.63 4.60
C VAL A 301 5.95 -8.13 3.69
N GLU A 302 5.65 -9.11 2.86
CA GLU A 302 6.56 -9.61 1.84
C GLU A 302 7.12 -8.43 1.01
N HIS A 303 8.42 -8.40 0.83
CA HIS A 303 9.15 -7.35 0.09
C HIS A 303 9.19 -5.94 0.74
N ARG A 304 8.71 -5.76 1.98
CA ARG A 304 8.77 -4.47 2.70
C ARG A 304 9.47 -4.65 4.05
N LEU A 305 10.75 -4.29 4.12
CA LEU A 305 11.62 -4.54 5.28
C LEU A 305 11.46 -5.99 5.80
N GLU A 306 11.22 -6.90 4.89
CA GLU A 306 10.98 -8.31 5.18
C GLU A 306 12.27 -8.94 5.70
N PHE A 307 12.23 -9.46 6.92
CA PHE A 307 13.34 -10.25 7.44
C PHE A 307 13.40 -11.59 6.67
N VAL A 308 14.47 -11.79 5.90
CA VAL A 308 14.66 -12.99 5.09
C VAL A 308 15.32 -14.08 5.91
N ARG A 309 16.48 -13.79 6.50
CA ARG A 309 17.25 -14.72 7.34
C ARG A 309 18.39 -14.03 8.08
N GLU A 310 18.98 -14.76 9.02
CA GLU A 310 20.27 -14.45 9.60
C GLU A 310 21.29 -15.52 9.16
N LEU A 311 22.45 -15.10 8.72
CA LEU A 311 23.55 -15.97 8.31
C LEU A 311 24.85 -15.42 8.89
N ASP A 312 25.57 -16.25 9.64
CA ASP A 312 26.86 -15.90 10.27
C ASP A 312 26.81 -14.60 11.10
N GLY A 313 25.68 -14.35 11.77
CA GLY A 313 25.47 -13.13 12.56
C GLY A 313 25.12 -11.88 11.76
N VAL A 314 24.89 -11.99 10.44
CA VAL A 314 24.46 -10.93 9.54
C VAL A 314 22.97 -11.11 9.22
N LYS A 315 22.18 -10.05 9.37
CA LYS A 315 20.73 -10.06 9.09
C LYS A 315 20.43 -9.53 7.70
N TYR A 316 19.66 -10.28 6.93
CA TYR A 316 19.26 -9.93 5.56
C TYR A 316 17.81 -9.48 5.52
N TYR A 317 17.56 -8.31 4.95
CA TYR A 317 16.24 -7.72 4.78
C TYR A 317 15.95 -7.42 3.31
N ASN A 318 14.72 -7.76 2.89
CA ASN A 318 14.20 -7.47 1.56
C ASN A 318 13.19 -6.30 1.64
N ASP A 319 13.55 -5.16 1.05
CA ASP A 319 12.70 -3.99 0.87
C ASP A 319 12.62 -3.63 -0.62
N SER A 320 12.49 -4.65 -1.48
CA SER A 320 12.48 -4.47 -2.94
C SER A 320 11.31 -3.62 -3.45
N ILE A 321 10.28 -3.41 -2.63
CA ILE A 321 9.20 -2.45 -2.90
C ILE A 321 9.62 -0.99 -2.65
N GLY A 322 10.77 -0.75 -2.04
CA GLY A 322 11.38 0.57 -1.83
C GLY A 322 11.91 1.19 -3.12
N THR A 323 11.01 1.44 -4.08
CA THR A 323 11.33 1.89 -5.44
C THR A 323 11.45 3.41 -5.58
N SER A 324 11.43 4.15 -4.47
CA SER A 324 11.65 5.59 -4.42
C SER A 324 12.71 5.97 -3.40
N PRO A 325 13.41 7.11 -3.59
CA PRO A 325 14.33 7.65 -2.60
C PRO A 325 13.73 7.76 -1.18
N ALA A 326 12.50 8.27 -1.06
CA ALA A 326 11.81 8.42 0.22
C ALA A 326 11.57 7.08 0.92
N SER A 327 11.17 6.05 0.19
CA SER A 327 10.97 4.70 0.75
C SER A 327 12.28 4.12 1.28
N THR A 328 13.38 4.25 0.53
CA THR A 328 14.70 3.78 0.97
C THR A 328 15.21 4.54 2.19
N ILE A 329 14.98 5.86 2.27
CA ILE A 329 15.29 6.65 3.48
C ILE A 329 14.54 6.11 4.70
N ALA A 330 13.25 5.79 4.55
CA ALA A 330 12.46 5.18 5.62
C ALA A 330 13.05 3.81 6.03
N GLY A 331 13.45 3.00 5.05
CA GLY A 331 14.13 1.72 5.26
C GLY A 331 15.45 1.87 6.04
N LEU A 332 16.31 2.79 5.62
CA LEU A 332 17.58 3.09 6.31
C LEU A 332 17.35 3.53 7.77
N ASN A 333 16.33 4.32 8.02
CA ASN A 333 16.01 4.82 9.36
C ASN A 333 15.40 3.75 10.29
N ALA A 334 15.06 2.57 9.79
CA ALA A 334 14.56 1.46 10.60
C ALA A 334 15.66 0.68 11.33
N PHE A 335 16.94 0.98 11.05
CA PHE A 335 18.09 0.26 11.60
C PHE A 335 19.04 1.20 12.34
N ASP A 336 19.56 0.70 13.44
CA ASP A 336 20.65 1.33 14.21
C ASP A 336 21.98 0.64 13.95
N GLU A 337 21.97 -0.56 13.38
CA GLU A 337 23.13 -1.35 13.00
C GLU A 337 23.85 -0.75 11.77
N ASN A 338 25.08 -1.15 11.52
CA ASN A 338 25.79 -0.81 10.28
C ASN A 338 25.10 -1.46 9.08
N ILE A 339 24.78 -0.67 8.05
CA ILE A 339 24.03 -1.12 6.89
C ILE A 339 24.95 -1.34 5.69
N ILE A 340 24.74 -2.49 5.04
CA ILE A 340 25.22 -2.77 3.68
C ILE A 340 23.98 -2.62 2.78
N LEU A 341 23.93 -1.54 2.00
CA LEU A 341 22.78 -1.23 1.15
C LEU A 341 23.00 -1.74 -0.27
N LEU A 342 22.04 -2.52 -0.79
CA LEU A 342 21.93 -2.88 -2.19
C LEU A 342 20.90 -1.96 -2.84
N ALA A 343 21.32 -1.11 -3.78
CA ALA A 343 20.48 -0.10 -4.41
C ALA A 343 20.69 0.02 -5.91
N GLY A 344 19.78 0.73 -6.58
CA GLY A 344 19.81 0.98 -8.00
C GLY A 344 18.67 0.28 -8.76
N GLY A 345 18.53 0.60 -10.05
CA GLY A 345 17.44 0.10 -10.90
C GLY A 345 17.22 0.99 -12.12
N SER A 346 15.99 1.00 -12.64
CA SER A 346 15.59 1.81 -13.81
C SER A 346 15.45 3.28 -13.45
N ASP A 347 15.89 4.13 -14.35
CA ASP A 347 15.83 5.58 -14.20
C ASP A 347 14.44 6.13 -14.61
N LYS A 348 13.79 6.82 -13.67
CA LYS A 348 12.53 7.57 -13.87
C LYS A 348 12.70 9.07 -13.66
N GLY A 349 13.94 9.58 -13.71
CA GLY A 349 14.21 11.00 -13.50
C GLY A 349 14.03 11.48 -12.05
N LEU A 350 14.18 10.58 -11.07
CA LEU A 350 14.06 10.92 -9.65
C LEU A 350 15.27 11.70 -9.16
N ASP A 351 15.06 12.54 -8.13
CA ASP A 351 16.14 13.22 -7.41
C ASP A 351 16.69 12.31 -6.29
N TYR A 352 17.99 12.10 -6.28
CA TYR A 352 18.69 11.25 -5.31
C TYR A 352 19.43 12.02 -4.22
N LYS A 353 19.35 13.35 -4.19
CA LYS A 353 20.11 14.18 -3.24
C LYS A 353 19.85 13.77 -1.78
N GLU A 354 18.61 13.72 -1.38
CA GLU A 354 18.22 13.43 0.01
C GLU A 354 18.59 11.99 0.42
N VAL A 355 18.41 11.01 -0.47
CA VAL A 355 18.81 9.62 -0.17
C VAL A 355 20.32 9.48 -0.10
N GLY A 356 21.08 10.22 -0.92
CA GLY A 356 22.55 10.27 -0.84
C GLY A 356 23.04 10.80 0.52
N GLU A 357 22.41 11.85 1.06
CA GLU A 357 22.70 12.37 2.41
C GLU A 357 22.41 11.33 3.52
N ASN A 358 21.32 10.55 3.37
CA ASN A 358 20.99 9.48 4.32
C ASN A 358 21.92 8.27 4.21
N ILE A 359 22.32 7.91 2.99
CA ILE A 359 23.33 6.86 2.73
C ILE A 359 24.65 7.25 3.39
N ALA A 360 25.16 8.46 3.14
CA ALA A 360 26.41 8.96 3.73
C ALA A 360 26.41 8.93 5.27
N ARG A 361 25.24 9.01 5.91
CA ARG A 361 25.09 9.00 7.36
C ARG A 361 24.96 7.60 7.97
N LYS A 362 24.36 6.64 7.26
CA LYS A 362 23.87 5.36 7.82
C LYS A 362 24.51 4.12 7.21
N VAL A 363 25.07 4.24 6.01
CA VAL A 363 25.53 3.10 5.23
C VAL A 363 27.04 3.01 5.28
N GLY A 364 27.57 1.86 5.69
CA GLY A 364 29.02 1.59 5.65
C GLY A 364 29.48 1.11 4.27
N ILE A 365 28.63 0.30 3.60
CA ILE A 365 28.92 -0.25 2.28
C ILE A 365 27.69 -0.08 1.38
N LEU A 366 27.89 0.53 0.21
CA LEU A 366 26.88 0.72 -0.81
C LEU A 366 27.21 -0.14 -2.03
N ILE A 367 26.32 -1.05 -2.40
CA ILE A 367 26.45 -1.92 -3.56
C ILE A 367 25.39 -1.51 -4.58
N LEU A 368 25.85 -1.06 -5.74
CA LEU A 368 25.01 -0.45 -6.76
C LEU A 368 24.85 -1.34 -7.99
N THR A 369 23.63 -1.33 -8.55
CA THR A 369 23.30 -2.05 -9.78
C THR A 369 22.43 -1.19 -10.71
N GLY A 370 22.50 -1.45 -12.02
CA GLY A 370 21.59 -0.88 -13.00
C GLY A 370 21.81 0.62 -13.32
N PRO A 371 20.96 1.19 -14.18
CA PRO A 371 21.16 2.52 -14.78
C PRO A 371 21.23 3.71 -13.81
N THR A 372 20.66 3.60 -12.62
CA THR A 372 20.69 4.70 -11.61
C THR A 372 21.90 4.66 -10.69
N ALA A 373 22.77 3.67 -10.84
CA ALA A 373 23.94 3.48 -9.99
C ALA A 373 24.82 4.74 -9.88
N GLU A 374 25.22 5.32 -11.00
CA GLU A 374 26.06 6.53 -11.03
C GLU A 374 25.39 7.74 -10.37
N LYS A 375 24.06 7.89 -10.52
CA LYS A 375 23.31 8.99 -9.90
C LYS A 375 23.27 8.88 -8.38
N ILE A 376 23.09 7.66 -7.86
CA ILE A 376 23.06 7.39 -6.41
C ILE A 376 24.46 7.57 -5.83
N GLU A 377 25.52 7.07 -6.51
CA GLU A 377 26.90 7.28 -6.13
C GLU A 377 27.24 8.77 -6.05
N ASP A 378 26.98 9.51 -7.12
CA ASP A 378 27.21 10.95 -7.21
C ASP A 378 26.51 11.72 -6.07
N ALA A 379 25.27 11.40 -5.78
CA ALA A 379 24.52 11.99 -4.68
C ALA A 379 25.13 11.65 -3.31
N THR A 380 25.61 10.43 -3.14
CA THR A 380 26.26 9.98 -1.90
C THR A 380 27.61 10.68 -1.71
N LEU A 381 28.46 10.74 -2.73
CA LEU A 381 29.79 11.36 -2.66
C LEU A 381 29.73 12.89 -2.47
N LYS A 382 28.69 13.55 -2.94
CA LYS A 382 28.44 14.99 -2.74
C LYS A 382 27.93 15.32 -1.33
N ALA A 383 27.44 14.33 -0.61
CA ALA A 383 26.95 14.49 0.75
C ALA A 383 28.11 14.58 1.76
N LYS A 384 27.86 15.25 2.90
CA LYS A 384 28.84 15.33 3.99
C LYS A 384 29.15 13.92 4.51
N ASN A 385 30.44 13.56 4.56
CA ASN A 385 31.00 12.26 4.94
C ASN A 385 30.72 11.13 3.91
N GLY A 386 30.26 11.46 2.70
CA GLY A 386 30.00 10.47 1.66
C GLY A 386 31.28 9.70 1.23
N GLU A 387 32.46 10.32 1.40
CA GLU A 387 33.74 9.71 1.16
C GLU A 387 34.06 8.52 2.08
N ASN A 388 33.36 8.37 3.19
CA ASN A 388 33.55 7.25 4.12
C ASN A 388 32.74 6.00 3.72
N VAL A 389 31.81 6.12 2.79
CA VAL A 389 31.02 4.99 2.28
C VAL A 389 31.84 4.20 1.27
N LYS A 390 32.01 2.91 1.50
CA LYS A 390 32.64 2.02 0.51
C LYS A 390 31.63 1.70 -0.59
N ILE A 391 31.95 2.06 -1.84
CA ILE A 391 31.02 1.89 -2.96
C ILE A 391 31.53 0.79 -3.89
N TYR A 392 30.63 -0.08 -4.31
CA TYR A 392 30.87 -1.15 -5.27
C TYR A 392 29.79 -1.13 -6.35
N HIS A 393 30.19 -1.53 -7.58
CA HIS A 393 29.28 -1.72 -8.71
C HIS A 393 29.23 -3.20 -9.08
N CYS A 394 28.03 -3.71 -9.31
CA CYS A 394 27.78 -5.06 -9.77
C CYS A 394 26.90 -5.05 -11.02
N GLU A 395 27.09 -6.02 -11.91
CA GLU A 395 26.31 -6.12 -13.15
C GLU A 395 24.84 -6.49 -12.87
N ASN A 396 24.61 -7.30 -11.82
CA ASN A 396 23.29 -7.82 -11.49
C ASN A 396 23.11 -8.03 -9.98
N LEU A 397 21.85 -8.27 -9.57
CA LEU A 397 21.51 -8.45 -8.17
C LEU A 397 22.17 -9.69 -7.54
N LYS A 398 22.38 -10.77 -8.30
CA LYS A 398 23.02 -11.99 -7.79
C LYS A 398 24.44 -11.69 -7.33
N GLU A 399 25.22 -11.01 -8.15
CA GLU A 399 26.58 -10.58 -7.80
C GLU A 399 26.56 -9.64 -6.60
N ALA A 400 25.60 -8.70 -6.53
CA ALA A 400 25.46 -7.79 -5.41
C ALA A 400 25.19 -8.52 -4.09
N VAL A 401 24.34 -9.56 -4.11
CA VAL A 401 24.06 -10.39 -2.94
C VAL A 401 25.28 -11.23 -2.54
N GLU A 402 25.98 -11.84 -3.50
CA GLU A 402 27.20 -12.60 -3.24
C GLU A 402 28.31 -11.69 -2.66
N LEU A 403 28.47 -10.49 -3.22
CA LEU A 403 29.40 -9.51 -2.70
C LEU A 403 29.04 -9.08 -1.28
N SER A 404 27.76 -8.78 -1.02
CA SER A 404 27.30 -8.38 0.31
C SER A 404 27.65 -9.42 1.38
N LYS A 405 27.56 -10.71 1.06
CA LYS A 405 27.99 -11.80 1.95
C LYS A 405 29.48 -11.76 2.22
N ASN A 406 30.31 -11.47 1.20
CA ASN A 406 31.76 -11.51 1.33
C ASN A 406 32.33 -10.30 2.09
N VAL A 407 31.64 -9.17 2.09
CA VAL A 407 32.10 -7.93 2.72
C VAL A 407 31.44 -7.65 4.08
N SER A 408 30.40 -8.41 4.44
CA SER A 408 29.69 -8.26 5.72
C SER A 408 30.42 -8.89 6.89
N THR A 409 30.17 -8.36 8.06
CA THR A 409 30.70 -8.86 9.35
C THR A 409 29.55 -9.11 10.33
N PRO A 410 29.72 -10.02 11.32
CA PRO A 410 28.68 -10.27 12.31
C PRO A 410 28.21 -8.97 12.98
N GLY A 411 26.88 -8.78 13.04
CA GLY A 411 26.25 -7.56 13.53
C GLY A 411 25.79 -6.59 12.44
N ASP A 412 26.24 -6.77 11.19
CA ASP A 412 25.78 -5.96 10.05
C ASP A 412 24.36 -6.34 9.62
N VAL A 413 23.71 -5.39 8.96
CA VAL A 413 22.43 -5.57 8.25
C VAL A 413 22.66 -5.41 6.75
N VAL A 414 22.32 -6.42 5.97
CA VAL A 414 22.23 -6.32 4.50
C VAL A 414 20.79 -5.96 4.14
N LEU A 415 20.60 -4.79 3.53
CA LEU A 415 19.33 -4.25 3.13
C LEU A 415 19.26 -4.12 1.60
N LEU A 416 18.33 -4.85 0.97
CA LEU A 416 17.94 -4.58 -0.41
C LEU A 416 16.83 -3.53 -0.42
N SER A 417 17.15 -2.28 -0.78
CA SER A 417 16.16 -1.20 -0.95
C SER A 417 16.58 -0.33 -2.14
N PRO A 418 15.95 -0.52 -3.31
CA PRO A 418 16.47 -0.04 -4.59
C PRO A 418 16.58 1.48 -4.76
N ALA A 419 15.79 2.29 -4.05
CA ALA A 419 15.62 3.73 -4.27
C ALA A 419 15.22 4.12 -5.70
N SER A 420 15.00 3.15 -6.57
CA SER A 420 14.76 3.30 -8.00
C SER A 420 13.66 2.35 -8.44
N ALA A 421 13.02 2.65 -9.57
CA ALA A 421 12.02 1.76 -10.12
C ALA A 421 12.60 0.36 -10.42
N SER A 422 11.79 -0.67 -10.15
CA SER A 422 12.14 -2.03 -10.50
C SER A 422 12.41 -2.13 -12.00
N SER A 423 13.63 -2.57 -12.36
CA SER A 423 13.88 -3.14 -13.68
C SER A 423 13.31 -4.57 -13.69
N VAL A 424 13.07 -5.14 -14.86
CA VAL A 424 12.60 -6.54 -15.05
C VAL A 424 13.42 -7.56 -14.21
N SER A 425 14.63 -7.19 -13.80
CA SER A 425 15.53 -7.98 -12.95
C SER A 425 15.02 -8.28 -11.54
N TYR A 426 14.08 -7.48 -10.99
CA TYR A 426 13.55 -7.67 -9.63
C TYR A 426 12.29 -8.55 -9.57
N THR A 427 11.62 -8.77 -10.69
CA THR A 427 10.42 -9.62 -10.75
C THR A 427 10.70 -11.10 -10.52
N HIS A 428 11.95 -11.52 -10.56
CA HIS A 428 12.40 -12.90 -10.40
C HIS A 428 13.13 -13.21 -9.09
N LEU A 429 13.05 -12.33 -8.08
CA LEU A 429 13.69 -12.55 -6.77
C LEU A 429 13.20 -13.81 -6.02
N ARG A 430 12.07 -14.39 -6.41
CA ARG A 430 11.56 -15.66 -5.88
C ARG A 430 12.33 -16.91 -6.38
N ALA A 431 13.20 -16.75 -7.36
CA ALA A 431 13.86 -17.90 -8.01
C ALA A 431 15.29 -18.15 -7.47
N HIS A 432 15.78 -17.37 -6.55
CA HIS A 432 17.12 -17.47 -5.96
C HIS A 432 17.05 -17.37 -4.43
#